data_8daa8efc48782f843cd8db9ab6aacaf0
#
_entry.id   8daa8efc48782f843cd8db9ab6aacaf0
#
_cell.length_a   1.000
_cell.length_b   1.000
_cell.length_c   1.000
_cell.angle_alpha   90.00
_cell.angle_beta   90.00
_cell.angle_gamma   90.00
#
_symmetry.space_group_name_H-M   'P 1'
#
loop_
_entity.id
_entity.type
_entity.pdbx_description
1 polymer ?
#
loop_
_entity_poly.entity_id
_entity_poly.type
_entity_poly.pdbx_seq_one_letter_code
_entity_poly.pdbx_strand_id
1 'polypeptide(L)'
;MKTEFTDVSETRKHLSFEIPPDIVDAEIDRVAKGYTRSAKVPGFRPGRVPATVVRQRYKDQILYDVAHDLIPRLVGDALRERGLEPVAAPDIKDVVLHEGQPLTFVADFETMPPIDPGDYVGITVRKPPAVLEVGAVDRAIEQLQQQHARWHPVEDRPAEAGDTIVADVTRTRRPRLVSLPG
;
A
#
# COMPACT_ATOMS: atom_id res chain seq x y z
N MET A 1 23.21 -2.46 13.73
CA MET A 1 21.92 -1.81 13.49
C MET A 1 21.45 -1.20 14.78
N LYS A 2 21.15 0.09 14.81
CA LYS A 2 20.58 0.78 15.96
C LYS A 2 19.17 1.20 15.60
N THR A 3 18.20 0.88 16.47
CA THR A 3 16.80 1.22 16.27
C THR A 3 16.27 1.89 17.53
N GLU A 4 15.66 3.06 17.36
CA GLU A 4 15.05 3.82 18.44
C GLU A 4 13.54 3.85 18.23
N PHE A 5 12.80 3.41 19.25
CA PHE A 5 11.35 3.30 19.22
C PHE A 5 10.74 4.40 20.09
N THR A 6 9.77 5.13 19.56
CA THR A 6 9.08 6.19 20.28
C THR A 6 7.57 6.05 20.12
N ASP A 7 6.85 6.01 21.22
CA ASP A 7 5.40 6.07 21.25
C ASP A 7 4.92 7.51 21.10
N VAL A 8 4.31 7.83 19.96
CA VAL A 8 3.76 9.18 19.71
C VAL A 8 2.35 9.29 20.29
N SER A 9 1.57 8.21 20.21
CA SER A 9 0.24 8.05 20.80
C SER A 9 -0.07 6.57 21.07
N GLU A 10 -1.23 6.28 21.63
CA GLU A 10 -1.67 4.89 21.84
C GLU A 10 -1.62 4.04 20.55
N THR A 11 -1.99 4.64 19.42
CA THR A 11 -2.04 3.95 18.13
C THR A 11 -0.84 4.25 17.25
N ARG A 12 -0.29 5.47 17.32
CA ARG A 12 0.78 5.92 16.41
C ARG A 12 2.15 5.72 17.01
N LYS A 13 2.99 5.01 16.26
CA LYS A 13 4.34 4.62 16.64
C LYS A 13 5.35 5.17 15.64
N HIS A 14 6.54 5.50 16.15
CA HIS A 14 7.64 6.04 15.40
C HIS A 14 8.88 5.19 15.62
N LEU A 15 9.51 4.72 14.57
CA LEU A 15 10.68 3.88 14.62
C LEU A 15 11.79 4.49 13.77
N SER A 16 12.86 4.95 14.40
CA SER A 16 14.01 5.50 13.74
C SER A 16 15.10 4.46 13.59
N PHE A 17 15.74 4.42 12.42
CA PHE A 17 16.75 3.45 12.08
C PHE A 17 18.08 4.13 11.74
N GLU A 18 19.15 3.52 12.25
CA GLU A 18 20.52 3.84 11.87
C GLU A 18 21.25 2.54 11.52
N ILE A 19 21.57 2.37 10.25
CA ILE A 19 22.20 1.16 9.71
C ILE A 19 23.66 1.46 9.43
N PRO A 20 24.61 0.67 9.96
CA PRO A 20 26.03 0.91 9.75
C PRO A 20 26.41 0.77 8.27
N PRO A 21 27.45 1.50 7.82
CA PRO A 21 27.84 1.55 6.41
C PRO A 21 28.26 0.19 5.85
N ASP A 22 28.81 -0.70 6.65
CA ASP A 22 29.24 -2.04 6.21
C ASP A 22 28.08 -2.86 5.64
N ILE A 23 26.88 -2.75 6.22
CA ILE A 23 25.66 -3.45 5.76
C ILE A 23 25.17 -2.79 4.47
N VAL A 24 25.20 -1.45 4.43
CA VAL A 24 24.77 -0.66 3.28
C VAL A 24 25.68 -0.94 2.08
N ASP A 25 26.99 -0.89 2.28
CA ASP A 25 27.97 -1.10 1.22
C ASP A 25 27.93 -2.55 0.69
N ALA A 26 27.69 -3.53 1.56
CA ALA A 26 27.50 -4.92 1.14
C ALA A 26 26.26 -5.07 0.23
N GLU A 27 25.19 -4.36 0.53
CA GLU A 27 23.98 -4.39 -0.27
C GLU A 27 24.16 -3.63 -1.59
N ILE A 28 24.84 -2.48 -1.57
CA ILE A 28 25.26 -1.75 -2.79
C ILE A 28 26.08 -2.66 -3.71
N ASP A 29 27.02 -3.44 -3.14
CA ASP A 29 27.80 -4.41 -3.90
C ASP A 29 26.96 -5.51 -4.52
N ARG A 30 25.98 -6.00 -3.78
CA ARG A 30 25.05 -7.04 -4.24
C ARG A 30 24.24 -6.55 -5.44
N VAL A 31 23.62 -5.36 -5.31
CA VAL A 31 22.82 -4.76 -6.37
C VAL A 31 23.68 -4.40 -7.58
N ALA A 32 24.85 -3.79 -7.38
CA ALA A 32 25.78 -3.43 -8.45
C ALA A 32 26.23 -4.67 -9.27
N LYS A 33 26.46 -5.82 -8.61
CA LYS A 33 26.76 -7.09 -9.31
C LYS A 33 25.60 -7.56 -10.18
N GLY A 34 24.36 -7.31 -9.77
CA GLY A 34 23.17 -7.56 -10.59
C GLY A 34 23.21 -6.73 -11.88
N TYR A 35 23.49 -5.44 -11.74
CA TYR A 35 23.57 -4.51 -12.86
C TYR A 35 24.70 -4.86 -13.85
N THR A 36 25.84 -5.41 -13.42
CA THR A 36 26.93 -5.78 -14.34
C THR A 36 26.49 -6.77 -15.42
N ARG A 37 25.48 -7.59 -15.14
CA ARG A 37 24.97 -8.60 -16.07
C ARG A 37 24.04 -8.02 -17.13
N SER A 38 23.29 -6.96 -16.79
CA SER A 38 22.24 -6.37 -17.64
C SER A 38 22.64 -5.02 -18.23
N ALA A 39 23.64 -4.32 -17.65
CA ALA A 39 24.03 -2.98 -18.06
C ALA A 39 24.59 -2.94 -19.49
N LYS A 40 24.02 -2.03 -20.28
CA LYS A 40 24.53 -1.67 -21.62
C LYS A 40 25.35 -0.39 -21.52
N VAL A 41 26.69 -0.52 -21.48
CA VAL A 41 27.58 0.62 -21.43
C VAL A 41 28.34 0.71 -22.77
N PRO A 42 28.31 1.86 -23.48
CA PRO A 42 29.07 2.05 -24.70
C PRO A 42 30.55 1.75 -24.47
N GLY A 43 31.19 1.00 -25.37
CA GLY A 43 32.58 0.58 -25.27
C GLY A 43 32.82 -0.74 -24.51
N PHE A 44 31.79 -1.34 -23.93
CA PHE A 44 31.89 -2.63 -23.24
C PHE A 44 30.94 -3.67 -23.81
N ARG A 45 31.38 -4.92 -23.86
CA ARG A 45 30.54 -6.05 -24.24
C ARG A 45 29.53 -6.31 -23.10
N PRO A 46 28.24 -6.54 -23.40
CA PRO A 46 27.21 -6.89 -22.38
C PRO A 46 27.72 -8.02 -21.46
N GLY A 47 27.56 -7.83 -20.15
CA GLY A 47 28.00 -8.77 -19.11
C GLY A 47 29.50 -8.74 -18.77
N ARG A 48 30.29 -7.85 -19.39
CA ARG A 48 31.74 -7.68 -19.14
C ARG A 48 32.10 -6.28 -18.66
N VAL A 49 31.12 -5.51 -18.19
CA VAL A 49 31.36 -4.16 -17.67
C VAL A 49 31.99 -4.26 -16.27
N PRO A 50 33.11 -3.58 -15.97
CA PRO A 50 33.66 -3.54 -14.63
C PRO A 50 32.67 -2.96 -13.60
N ALA A 51 32.62 -3.53 -12.40
CA ALA A 51 31.69 -3.10 -11.35
C ALA A 51 31.86 -1.62 -10.98
N THR A 52 33.08 -1.10 -11.02
CA THR A 52 33.40 0.32 -10.77
C THR A 52 32.74 1.26 -11.76
N VAL A 53 32.72 0.91 -13.05
CA VAL A 53 32.07 1.69 -14.10
C VAL A 53 30.56 1.65 -13.95
N VAL A 54 30.02 0.48 -13.59
CA VAL A 54 28.58 0.31 -13.34
C VAL A 54 28.15 1.16 -12.15
N ARG A 55 28.86 1.09 -11.02
CA ARG A 55 28.58 1.89 -9.82
C ARG A 55 28.58 3.39 -10.13
N GLN A 56 29.56 3.87 -10.86
CA GLN A 56 29.65 5.29 -11.19
C GLN A 56 28.51 5.74 -12.12
N ARG A 57 28.16 4.93 -13.13
CA ARG A 57 27.17 5.31 -14.13
C ARG A 57 25.72 5.14 -13.68
N TYR A 58 25.45 4.15 -12.83
CA TYR A 58 24.12 3.81 -12.34
C TYR A 58 23.98 4.08 -10.83
N LYS A 59 24.79 5.01 -10.29
CA LYS A 59 24.84 5.29 -8.85
C LYS A 59 23.48 5.53 -8.26
N ASP A 60 22.71 6.47 -8.81
CA ASP A 60 21.42 6.88 -8.28
C ASP A 60 20.39 5.73 -8.36
N GLN A 61 20.44 4.96 -9.45
CA GLN A 61 19.58 3.80 -9.64
C GLN A 61 19.90 2.67 -8.66
N ILE A 62 21.18 2.40 -8.44
CA ILE A 62 21.63 1.40 -7.46
C ILE A 62 21.24 1.81 -6.05
N LEU A 63 21.43 3.08 -5.66
CA LEU A 63 21.01 3.57 -4.34
C LEU A 63 19.51 3.50 -4.15
N TYR A 64 18.73 3.83 -5.19
CA TYR A 64 17.28 3.69 -5.17
C TYR A 64 16.86 2.23 -4.95
N ASP A 65 17.41 1.29 -5.71
CA ASP A 65 17.09 -0.14 -5.59
C ASP A 65 17.51 -0.69 -4.21
N VAL A 66 18.68 -0.27 -3.70
CA VAL A 66 19.13 -0.63 -2.35
C VAL A 66 18.13 -0.14 -1.28
N ALA A 67 17.69 1.11 -1.36
CA ALA A 67 16.70 1.64 -0.43
C ALA A 67 15.39 0.85 -0.52
N HIS A 68 14.93 0.59 -1.75
CA HIS A 68 13.67 -0.11 -2.01
C HIS A 68 13.67 -1.57 -1.52
N ASP A 69 14.80 -2.26 -1.57
CA ASP A 69 14.95 -3.65 -1.12
C ASP A 69 15.25 -3.75 0.38
N LEU A 70 16.13 -2.87 0.87
CA LEU A 70 16.67 -2.98 2.23
C LEU A 70 15.70 -2.44 3.28
N ILE A 71 15.08 -1.28 3.03
CA ILE A 71 14.23 -0.60 4.01
C ILE A 71 13.02 -1.46 4.42
N PRO A 72 12.19 -2.01 3.50
CA PRO A 72 11.04 -2.82 3.90
C PRO A 72 11.44 -4.08 4.67
N ARG A 73 12.57 -4.69 4.32
CA ARG A 73 13.10 -5.85 5.02
C ARG A 73 13.46 -5.52 6.46
N LEU A 74 14.23 -4.43 6.67
CA LEU A 74 14.66 -4.01 8.01
C LEU A 74 13.48 -3.58 8.90
N VAL A 75 12.51 -2.86 8.31
CA VAL A 75 11.28 -2.48 9.04
C VAL A 75 10.48 -3.72 9.42
N GLY A 76 10.28 -4.66 8.48
CA GLY A 76 9.57 -5.91 8.75
C GLY A 76 10.22 -6.76 9.83
N ASP A 77 11.56 -6.85 9.84
CA ASP A 77 12.31 -7.57 10.87
C ASP A 77 12.18 -6.89 12.23
N ALA A 78 12.32 -5.56 12.29
CA ALA A 78 12.20 -4.79 13.54
C ALA A 78 10.78 -4.84 14.14
N LEU A 79 9.74 -4.82 13.29
CA LEU A 79 8.35 -4.98 13.73
C LEU A 79 8.11 -6.39 14.30
N ARG A 80 8.62 -7.42 13.61
CA ARG A 80 8.48 -8.82 14.03
C ARG A 80 9.22 -9.09 15.35
N GLU A 81 10.43 -8.57 15.52
CA GLU A 81 11.20 -8.69 16.76
C GLU A 81 10.49 -8.07 17.97
N ARG A 82 9.69 -7.02 17.75
CA ARG A 82 8.91 -6.34 18.80
C ARG A 82 7.49 -6.86 18.95
N GLY A 83 7.06 -7.80 18.11
CA GLY A 83 5.68 -8.31 18.11
C GLY A 83 4.64 -7.24 17.77
N LEU A 84 5.02 -6.25 16.95
CA LEU A 84 4.14 -5.16 16.53
C LEU A 84 3.52 -5.50 15.18
N GLU A 85 2.18 -5.42 15.13
CA GLU A 85 1.42 -5.61 13.89
C GLU A 85 0.84 -4.26 13.44
N PRO A 86 1.40 -3.67 12.37
CA PRO A 86 0.87 -2.42 11.84
C PRO A 86 -0.46 -2.65 11.11
N VAL A 87 -1.40 -1.71 11.26
CA VAL A 87 -2.72 -1.74 10.60
C VAL A 87 -2.58 -1.51 9.08
N ALA A 88 -1.60 -0.71 8.68
CA ALA A 88 -1.28 -0.42 7.29
C ALA A 88 0.23 -0.45 7.07
N ALA A 89 0.66 -0.43 5.81
CA ALA A 89 2.07 -0.35 5.49
C ALA A 89 2.72 0.89 6.15
N PRO A 90 3.89 0.74 6.82
CA PRO A 90 4.60 1.85 7.41
C PRO A 90 4.96 2.95 6.40
N ASP A 91 4.78 4.20 6.79
CA ASP A 91 5.17 5.37 6.01
C ASP A 91 6.65 5.69 6.28
N ILE A 92 7.48 5.63 5.24
CA ILE A 92 8.93 5.81 5.34
C ILE A 92 9.27 7.27 5.02
N LYS A 93 9.99 7.92 5.94
CA LYS A 93 10.39 9.33 5.86
C LYS A 93 11.88 9.50 6.12
N ASP A 94 12.38 10.68 5.77
CA ASP A 94 13.73 11.17 6.10
C ASP A 94 14.84 10.16 5.72
N VAL A 95 14.71 9.54 4.53
CA VAL A 95 15.69 8.57 4.03
C VAL A 95 16.95 9.29 3.60
N VAL A 96 18.05 9.03 4.31
CA VAL A 96 19.39 9.50 3.93
C VAL A 96 20.26 8.30 3.63
N LEU A 97 20.59 8.11 2.36
CA LEU A 97 21.41 7.01 1.87
C LEU A 97 22.56 7.54 1.01
N HIS A 98 23.77 7.36 1.50
CA HIS A 98 25.00 7.69 0.78
C HIS A 98 26.00 6.54 0.91
N GLU A 99 26.81 6.34 -0.15
CA GLU A 99 27.89 5.35 -0.16
C GLU A 99 28.93 5.67 0.92
N GLY A 100 29.33 4.68 1.72
CA GLY A 100 30.27 4.83 2.82
C GLY A 100 29.71 5.57 4.06
N GLN A 101 28.42 5.88 4.10
CA GLN A 101 27.77 6.50 5.25
C GLN A 101 26.65 5.61 5.81
N PRO A 102 26.27 5.80 7.08
CA PRO A 102 25.14 5.08 7.65
C PRO A 102 23.84 5.43 6.88
N LEU A 103 23.00 4.44 6.63
CA LEU A 103 21.62 4.68 6.18
C LEU A 103 20.79 5.07 7.38
N THR A 104 20.13 6.21 7.31
CA THR A 104 19.16 6.64 8.31
C THR A 104 17.80 6.84 7.67
N PHE A 105 16.76 6.44 8.35
CA PHE A 105 15.37 6.66 7.95
C PHE A 105 14.44 6.50 9.14
N VAL A 106 13.21 6.92 8.95
CA VAL A 106 12.15 6.86 9.94
C VAL A 106 10.96 6.11 9.36
N ALA A 107 10.37 5.22 10.15
CA ALA A 107 9.14 4.53 9.82
C ALA A 107 8.02 4.95 10.79
N ASP A 108 6.99 5.61 10.26
CA ASP A 108 5.77 5.93 10.99
C ASP A 108 4.71 4.87 10.68
N PHE A 109 4.07 4.33 11.70
CA PHE A 109 3.01 3.35 11.52
C PHE A 109 2.00 3.40 12.65
N GLU A 110 0.83 2.82 12.40
CA GLU A 110 -0.24 2.71 13.39
C GLU A 110 -0.47 1.26 13.77
N THR A 111 -0.66 1.03 15.06
CA THR A 111 -0.99 -0.28 15.62
C THR A 111 -2.36 -0.23 16.30
N MET A 112 -3.03 -1.37 16.36
CA MET A 112 -4.24 -1.46 17.16
C MET A 112 -3.88 -1.33 18.65
N PRO A 113 -4.60 -0.47 19.40
CA PRO A 113 -4.42 -0.41 20.84
C PRO A 113 -4.95 -1.70 21.48
N PRO A 114 -4.44 -2.09 22.65
CA PRO A 114 -5.01 -3.19 23.41
C PRO A 114 -6.46 -2.85 23.77
N ILE A 115 -7.40 -3.68 23.29
CA ILE A 115 -8.81 -3.52 23.58
C ILE A 115 -9.14 -4.39 24.78
N ASP A 116 -9.49 -3.77 25.92
CA ASP A 116 -10.11 -4.46 27.03
C ASP A 116 -11.62 -4.42 26.86
N PRO A 117 -12.28 -5.51 26.51
CA PRO A 117 -13.72 -5.54 26.31
C PRO A 117 -14.51 -5.39 27.62
N GLY A 118 -13.84 -5.30 28.76
CA GLY A 118 -14.46 -5.26 30.07
C GLY A 118 -15.17 -6.59 30.43
N ASP A 119 -16.11 -6.53 31.37
CA ASP A 119 -16.88 -7.71 31.77
C ASP A 119 -18.05 -7.93 30.78
N TYR A 120 -17.91 -8.92 29.92
CA TYR A 120 -18.92 -9.33 28.93
C TYR A 120 -19.68 -10.61 29.34
N VAL A 121 -19.39 -11.14 30.53
CA VAL A 121 -20.08 -12.32 31.06
C VAL A 121 -21.42 -11.88 31.67
N GLY A 122 -22.48 -12.54 31.27
CA GLY A 122 -23.82 -12.23 31.79
C GLY A 122 -24.62 -11.21 30.97
N ILE A 123 -24.12 -10.77 29.81
CA ILE A 123 -24.91 -9.95 28.90
C ILE A 123 -26.14 -10.73 28.42
N THR A 124 -27.33 -10.18 28.70
CA THR A 124 -28.58 -10.78 28.23
C THR A 124 -28.74 -10.54 26.73
N VAL A 125 -28.66 -11.60 25.97
CA VAL A 125 -28.85 -11.56 24.50
C VAL A 125 -30.28 -12.07 24.18
N ARG A 126 -31.06 -11.27 23.45
CA ARG A 126 -32.37 -11.72 22.94
C ARG A 126 -32.12 -12.51 21.64
N LYS A 127 -32.35 -13.83 21.72
CA LYS A 127 -32.32 -14.68 20.53
C LYS A 127 -33.59 -14.41 19.70
N PRO A 128 -33.46 -14.03 18.41
CA PRO A 128 -34.60 -13.87 17.53
C PRO A 128 -35.33 -15.23 17.39
N PRO A 129 -36.65 -15.26 17.28
CA PRO A 129 -37.41 -16.48 17.08
C PRO A 129 -36.98 -17.12 15.76
N ALA A 130 -36.73 -18.44 15.77
CA ALA A 130 -36.40 -19.22 14.57
C ALA A 130 -37.70 -19.54 13.75
N VAL A 131 -38.58 -18.56 13.63
CA VAL A 131 -39.82 -18.70 12.86
C VAL A 131 -39.62 -17.93 11.55
N LEU A 132 -39.76 -18.63 10.44
CA LEU A 132 -39.77 -17.99 9.12
C LEU A 132 -41.07 -17.20 8.96
N GLU A 133 -40.95 -15.94 8.61
CA GLU A 133 -42.11 -15.12 8.24
C GLU A 133 -42.77 -15.66 6.97
N VAL A 134 -44.06 -15.50 6.87
CA VAL A 134 -44.81 -15.85 5.65
C VAL A 134 -44.21 -15.07 4.46
N GLY A 135 -43.86 -15.77 3.39
CA GLY A 135 -43.20 -15.18 2.20
C GLY A 135 -41.69 -14.94 2.31
N ALA A 136 -41.02 -15.35 3.40
CA ALA A 136 -39.57 -15.21 3.50
C ALA A 136 -38.81 -16.06 2.47
N VAL A 137 -39.36 -17.23 2.15
CA VAL A 137 -38.80 -18.11 1.12
C VAL A 137 -38.96 -17.51 -0.27
N ASP A 138 -40.12 -16.94 -0.57
CA ASP A 138 -40.38 -16.30 -1.87
C ASP A 138 -39.46 -15.09 -2.08
N ARG A 139 -39.29 -14.25 -1.06
CA ARG A 139 -38.35 -13.13 -1.09
C ARG A 139 -36.90 -13.59 -1.30
N ALA A 140 -36.50 -14.70 -0.68
CA ALA A 140 -35.17 -15.22 -0.87
C ALA A 140 -34.96 -15.76 -2.30
N ILE A 141 -35.99 -16.38 -2.89
CA ILE A 141 -35.94 -16.84 -4.28
C ILE A 141 -35.86 -15.64 -5.23
N GLU A 142 -36.67 -14.59 -4.99
CA GLU A 142 -36.62 -13.36 -5.80
C GLU A 142 -35.24 -12.70 -5.74
N GLN A 143 -34.62 -12.62 -4.56
CA GLN A 143 -33.26 -12.10 -4.41
C GLN A 143 -32.24 -12.94 -5.18
N LEU A 144 -32.33 -14.26 -5.12
CA LEU A 144 -31.46 -15.15 -5.89
C LEU A 144 -31.66 -14.97 -7.41
N GLN A 145 -32.90 -14.83 -7.85
CA GLN A 145 -33.19 -14.56 -9.26
C GLN A 145 -32.60 -13.24 -9.72
N GLN A 146 -32.69 -12.18 -8.91
CA GLN A 146 -32.10 -10.87 -9.21
C GLN A 146 -30.56 -10.95 -9.25
N GLN A 147 -29.92 -11.68 -8.32
CA GLN A 147 -28.46 -11.84 -8.30
C GLN A 147 -27.93 -12.61 -9.52
N HIS A 148 -28.73 -13.56 -10.02
CA HIS A 148 -28.37 -14.37 -11.18
C HIS A 148 -28.99 -13.89 -12.50
N ALA A 149 -29.68 -12.74 -12.48
CA ALA A 149 -30.27 -12.14 -13.66
C ALA A 149 -29.21 -11.83 -14.72
N ARG A 150 -29.50 -12.14 -15.97
CA ARG A 150 -28.66 -11.79 -17.12
C ARG A 150 -29.23 -10.57 -17.82
N TRP A 151 -28.38 -9.61 -18.06
CA TRP A 151 -28.75 -8.41 -18.82
C TRP A 151 -28.86 -8.75 -20.30
N HIS A 152 -29.97 -8.37 -20.91
CA HIS A 152 -30.16 -8.46 -22.34
C HIS A 152 -30.28 -7.05 -22.92
N PRO A 153 -29.56 -6.71 -24.02
CA PRO A 153 -29.71 -5.43 -24.66
C PRO A 153 -31.14 -5.30 -25.21
N VAL A 154 -31.75 -4.14 -25.02
CA VAL A 154 -33.06 -3.77 -25.55
C VAL A 154 -32.83 -2.57 -26.45
N GLU A 155 -33.02 -2.77 -27.77
CA GLU A 155 -32.74 -1.75 -28.79
C GLU A 155 -34.01 -1.27 -29.49
N ASP A 156 -35.14 -1.93 -29.28
CA ASP A 156 -36.37 -1.76 -30.00
C ASP A 156 -37.38 -0.82 -29.33
N ARG A 157 -37.09 -0.32 -28.13
CA ARG A 157 -37.94 0.62 -27.38
C ARG A 157 -37.11 1.61 -26.55
N PRO A 158 -37.68 2.78 -26.20
CA PRO A 158 -37.03 3.69 -25.24
C PRO A 158 -36.91 3.07 -23.84
N ALA A 159 -35.96 3.57 -23.04
CA ALA A 159 -35.72 3.12 -21.67
C ALA A 159 -36.92 3.39 -20.76
N GLU A 160 -37.30 2.42 -19.99
CA GLU A 160 -38.41 2.46 -19.02
C GLU A 160 -37.92 2.35 -17.58
N ALA A 161 -38.82 2.64 -16.63
CA ALA A 161 -38.49 2.49 -15.21
C ALA A 161 -38.20 1.01 -14.88
N GLY A 162 -37.00 0.74 -14.38
CA GLY A 162 -36.49 -0.60 -14.08
C GLY A 162 -35.40 -1.08 -15.04
N ASP A 163 -35.20 -0.40 -16.17
CA ASP A 163 -34.11 -0.70 -17.06
C ASP A 163 -32.76 -0.18 -16.54
N THR A 164 -31.70 -0.90 -16.84
CA THR A 164 -30.32 -0.44 -16.59
C THR A 164 -29.76 0.20 -17.85
N ILE A 165 -29.29 1.44 -17.73
CA ILE A 165 -28.71 2.20 -18.83
C ILE A 165 -27.19 2.27 -18.65
N VAL A 166 -26.46 1.98 -19.73
CA VAL A 166 -25.03 2.26 -19.84
C VAL A 166 -24.88 3.58 -20.58
N ALA A 167 -24.32 4.60 -19.93
CA ALA A 167 -24.18 5.92 -20.52
C ALA A 167 -22.84 6.56 -20.16
N ASP A 168 -22.28 7.30 -21.12
CA ASP A 168 -21.14 8.17 -20.88
C ASP A 168 -21.61 9.52 -20.33
N VAL A 169 -21.20 9.87 -19.11
CA VAL A 169 -21.61 11.12 -18.48
C VAL A 169 -20.48 12.12 -18.52
N THR A 170 -20.63 13.17 -19.32
CA THR A 170 -19.69 14.29 -19.38
C THR A 170 -20.25 15.51 -18.66
N ARG A 171 -19.57 15.95 -17.58
CA ARG A 171 -19.92 17.16 -16.84
C ARG A 171 -19.18 18.37 -17.42
N THR A 172 -19.88 19.23 -18.17
CA THR A 172 -19.32 20.47 -18.67
C THR A 172 -19.62 21.61 -17.68
N ARG A 173 -18.59 22.25 -17.16
CA ARG A 173 -18.74 23.45 -16.31
C ARG A 173 -18.96 24.66 -17.22
N ARG A 174 -20.14 25.26 -17.24
CA ARG A 174 -20.37 26.53 -17.92
C ARG A 174 -19.43 27.59 -17.37
N PRO A 175 -18.65 28.33 -18.18
CA PRO A 175 -17.86 29.45 -17.69
C PRO A 175 -18.81 30.48 -17.08
N ARG A 176 -18.51 30.86 -15.83
CA ARG A 176 -19.24 31.93 -15.13
C ARG A 176 -18.84 33.24 -15.84
N LEU A 177 -19.74 33.87 -16.55
CA LEU A 177 -19.54 35.22 -17.08
C LEU A 177 -19.34 36.14 -15.87
N VAL A 178 -18.10 36.58 -15.65
CA VAL A 178 -17.77 37.64 -14.68
C VAL A 178 -18.15 38.94 -15.40
N SER A 179 -19.28 39.52 -14.98
CA SER A 179 -19.61 40.89 -15.36
C SER A 179 -18.58 41.80 -14.70
N LEU A 180 -17.74 42.44 -15.53
CA LEU A 180 -16.90 43.51 -15.08
C LEU A 180 -17.81 44.71 -14.76
N PRO A 181 -17.71 45.35 -13.57
CA PRO A 181 -18.42 46.58 -13.29
C PRO A 181 -17.84 47.66 -14.18
N GLY A 182 -18.74 48.40 -14.86
CA GLY A 182 -18.44 49.61 -15.64
C GLY A 182 -18.13 50.80 -14.74
#